data_172a45a59f13bd0369b064f76e34ac5f
#
_entry.id   172a45a59f13bd0369b064f76e34ac5f
#
_cell.length_a   1.000
_cell.length_b   1.000
_cell.length_c   1.000
_cell.angle_alpha   90.00
_cell.angle_beta   90.00
_cell.angle_gamma   90.00
#
_symmetry.space_group_name_H-M   'P 1'
#
loop_
_entity.id
_entity.type
_entity.pdbx_description
1 polymer ?
#
loop_
_entity_poly.entity_id
_entity_poly.type
_entity_poly.pdbx_seq_one_letter_code
_entity_poly.pdbx_strand_id
1 'polypeptide(L)'
;MQLVLPHGVAKALIMGVLGAVAAYVTLALASTLVQEVWLGGVSYQRSESSVLILAAVFTPLCAFTGGLVGSLISGSARWLATAILCGFIVVETAYLYSTQRVDGPLWFEAGAAAALILAACVATWLHGPRKER
;
A
#
# COMPACT_ATOMS: atom_id res chain seq x y z
N MET A 1 31.73 14.78 -10.05
CA MET A 1 31.04 14.01 -11.08
C MET A 1 29.55 14.29 -10.99
N GLN A 2 29.04 15.16 -11.85
CA GLN A 2 27.60 15.43 -11.89
C GLN A 2 26.92 14.28 -12.64
N LEU A 3 26.13 13.49 -11.92
CA LEU A 3 25.27 12.48 -12.52
C LEU A 3 24.12 13.22 -13.22
N VAL A 4 24.33 13.59 -14.47
CA VAL A 4 23.26 14.15 -15.31
C VAL A 4 22.36 12.98 -15.71
N LEU A 5 21.30 12.75 -14.93
CA LEU A 5 20.27 11.77 -15.28
C LEU A 5 19.57 12.23 -16.58
N PRO A 6 19.34 11.33 -17.55
CA PRO A 6 18.56 11.66 -18.73
C PRO A 6 17.20 12.23 -18.31
N HIS A 7 16.70 13.25 -18.97
CA HIS A 7 15.45 13.94 -18.64
C HIS A 7 14.26 12.98 -18.49
N GLY A 8 14.22 11.88 -19.24
CA GLY A 8 13.19 10.86 -19.13
C GLY A 8 13.24 10.06 -17.83
N VAL A 9 14.44 9.76 -17.32
CA VAL A 9 14.64 9.03 -16.06
C VAL A 9 14.27 9.92 -14.86
N ALA A 10 14.67 11.18 -14.88
CA ALA A 10 14.32 12.13 -13.83
C ALA A 10 12.79 12.31 -13.73
N LYS A 11 12.10 12.46 -14.86
CA LYS A 11 10.64 12.54 -14.91
C LYS A 11 9.97 11.27 -14.36
N ALA A 12 10.45 10.09 -14.76
CA ALA A 12 9.92 8.82 -14.29
C ALA A 12 10.11 8.64 -12.77
N LEU A 13 11.26 9.03 -12.22
CA LEU A 13 11.53 9.01 -10.78
C LEU A 13 10.57 9.93 -10.02
N ILE A 14 10.41 11.18 -10.48
CA ILE A 14 9.51 12.14 -9.86
C ILE A 14 8.06 11.63 -9.87
N MET A 15 7.58 11.16 -11.01
CA MET A 15 6.22 10.64 -11.14
C MET A 15 6.01 9.35 -10.33
N GLY A 16 7.03 8.49 -10.26
CA GLY A 16 7.01 7.30 -9.41
C GLY A 16 6.91 7.62 -7.93
N VAL A 17 7.68 8.58 -7.46
CA VAL A 17 7.64 9.04 -6.06
C VAL A 17 6.32 9.72 -5.74
N LEU A 18 5.83 10.62 -6.60
CA LEU A 18 4.53 11.28 -6.42
C LEU A 18 3.38 10.27 -6.38
N GLY A 19 3.40 9.28 -7.29
CA GLY A 19 2.43 8.19 -7.31
C GLY A 19 2.48 7.34 -6.03
N ALA A 20 3.68 7.04 -5.53
CA ALA A 20 3.85 6.28 -4.29
C ALA A 20 3.33 7.06 -3.07
N VAL A 21 3.61 8.36 -2.97
CA VAL A 21 3.10 9.20 -1.89
C VAL A 21 1.58 9.27 -1.93
N ALA A 22 0.99 9.49 -3.10
CA ALA A 22 -0.46 9.53 -3.27
C ALA A 22 -1.10 8.17 -2.93
N ALA A 23 -0.48 7.06 -3.35
CA ALA A 23 -0.92 5.71 -3.02
C ALA A 23 -0.89 5.46 -1.51
N TYR A 24 0.19 5.83 -0.84
CA TYR A 24 0.34 5.66 0.61
C TYR A 24 -0.68 6.52 1.39
N VAL A 25 -0.85 7.77 1.02
CA VAL A 25 -1.84 8.66 1.65
C VAL A 25 -3.26 8.10 1.48
N THR A 26 -3.61 7.63 0.29
CA THR A 26 -4.90 6.99 0.01
C THR A 26 -5.10 5.73 0.85
N LEU A 27 -4.09 4.86 0.90
CA LEU A 27 -4.11 3.65 1.72
C LEU A 27 -4.28 3.99 3.21
N ALA A 28 -3.49 4.94 3.72
CA ALA A 28 -3.52 5.34 5.13
C ALA A 28 -4.88 5.94 5.51
N LEU A 29 -5.42 6.85 4.72
CA LEU A 29 -6.73 7.45 4.97
C LEU A 29 -7.85 6.42 4.89
N ALA A 30 -7.87 5.59 3.85
CA ALA A 30 -8.91 4.58 3.66
C ALA A 30 -8.86 3.51 4.76
N SER A 31 -7.67 3.03 5.11
CA SER A 31 -7.52 2.02 6.18
C SER A 31 -7.86 2.59 7.55
N THR A 32 -7.50 3.83 7.84
CA THR A 32 -7.88 4.51 9.09
C THR A 32 -9.40 4.66 9.18
N LEU A 33 -10.06 5.09 8.11
CA LEU A 33 -11.52 5.20 8.08
C LEU A 33 -12.20 3.85 8.32
N VAL A 34 -11.70 2.79 7.71
CA VAL A 34 -12.25 1.44 7.90
C VAL A 34 -12.00 0.93 9.31
N GLN A 35 -10.77 0.98 9.79
CA GLN A 35 -10.39 0.35 11.04
C GLN A 35 -10.83 1.16 12.26
N GLU A 36 -10.67 2.46 12.25
CA GLU A 36 -10.94 3.30 13.41
C GLU A 36 -12.39 3.81 13.46
N VAL A 37 -12.92 4.25 12.31
CA VAL A 37 -14.24 4.87 12.27
C VAL A 37 -15.34 3.82 12.10
N TRP A 38 -15.20 2.91 11.16
CA TRP A 38 -16.23 1.94 10.84
C TRP A 38 -16.21 0.72 11.77
N LEU A 39 -15.03 0.17 12.05
CA LEU A 39 -14.87 -1.01 12.91
C LEU A 39 -14.63 -0.65 14.39
N GLY A 40 -14.49 0.63 14.72
CA GLY A 40 -14.32 1.09 16.11
C GLY A 40 -12.97 0.74 16.74
N GLY A 41 -11.94 0.60 15.91
CA GLY A 41 -10.61 0.16 16.32
C GLY A 41 -10.44 -1.35 16.20
N VAL A 42 -9.32 -1.78 15.62
CA VAL A 42 -9.01 -3.20 15.40
C VAL A 42 -7.79 -3.59 16.22
N SER A 43 -7.93 -4.60 17.07
CA SER A 43 -6.87 -5.16 17.88
C SER A 43 -6.93 -6.68 17.80
N TYR A 44 -5.80 -7.31 17.51
CA TYR A 44 -5.76 -8.78 17.40
C TYR A 44 -6.24 -9.49 18.67
N GLN A 45 -5.89 -8.96 19.85
CA GLN A 45 -6.21 -9.57 21.14
C GLN A 45 -7.59 -9.21 21.69
N ARG A 46 -8.13 -8.05 21.30
CA ARG A 46 -9.36 -7.50 21.89
C ARG A 46 -10.57 -7.56 20.96
N SER A 47 -10.33 -7.63 19.66
CA SER A 47 -11.41 -7.64 18.68
C SER A 47 -12.02 -9.05 18.54
N GLU A 48 -13.32 -9.09 18.29
CA GLU A 48 -14.02 -10.33 17.95
C GLU A 48 -13.52 -10.85 16.58
N SER A 49 -13.65 -12.16 16.37
CA SER A 49 -13.24 -12.81 15.11
C SER A 49 -13.91 -12.21 13.88
N SER A 50 -15.17 -11.79 14.01
CA SER A 50 -15.91 -11.12 12.94
C SER A 50 -15.28 -9.79 12.52
N VAL A 51 -14.82 -8.98 13.48
CA VAL A 51 -14.13 -7.71 13.24
C VAL A 51 -12.78 -7.95 12.58
N LEU A 52 -12.03 -8.95 13.02
CA LEU A 52 -10.75 -9.32 12.41
C LEU A 52 -10.92 -9.79 10.96
N ILE A 53 -11.95 -10.58 10.67
CA ILE A 53 -12.26 -11.03 9.30
C ILE A 53 -12.63 -9.84 8.42
N LEU A 54 -13.48 -8.94 8.90
CA LEU A 54 -13.83 -7.72 8.14
C LEU A 54 -12.59 -6.86 7.87
N ALA A 55 -11.75 -6.65 8.87
CA ALA A 55 -10.50 -5.93 8.69
C ALA A 55 -9.58 -6.61 7.67
N ALA A 56 -9.46 -7.94 7.71
CA ALA A 56 -8.65 -8.72 6.79
C ALA A 56 -9.14 -8.63 5.34
N VAL A 57 -10.42 -8.42 5.11
CA VAL A 57 -11.01 -8.24 3.77
C VAL A 57 -10.90 -6.79 3.30
N PHE A 58 -11.28 -5.84 4.13
CA PHE A 58 -11.38 -4.44 3.69
C PHE A 58 -10.06 -3.70 3.67
N THR A 59 -9.09 -4.07 4.49
CA THR A 59 -7.76 -3.43 4.48
C THR A 59 -7.01 -3.66 3.15
N PRO A 60 -6.96 -4.87 2.58
CA PRO A 60 -6.43 -5.07 1.23
C PRO A 60 -7.16 -4.28 0.15
N LEU A 61 -8.48 -4.09 0.27
CA LEU A 61 -9.23 -3.24 -0.65
C LEU A 61 -8.79 -1.77 -0.58
N CYS A 62 -8.42 -1.29 0.59
CA CYS A 62 -7.82 0.04 0.75
C CYS A 62 -6.46 0.13 0.03
N ALA A 63 -5.63 -0.92 0.11
CA ALA A 63 -4.36 -0.98 -0.61
C ALA A 63 -4.57 -1.08 -2.13
N PHE A 64 -5.57 -1.80 -2.58
CA PHE A 64 -5.97 -1.84 -3.98
C PHE A 64 -6.35 -0.45 -4.50
N THR A 65 -7.16 0.28 -3.77
CA THR A 65 -7.52 1.66 -4.10
C THR A 65 -6.30 2.58 -4.14
N GLY A 66 -5.42 2.47 -3.15
CA GLY A 66 -4.14 3.20 -3.13
C GLY A 66 -3.27 2.87 -4.33
N GLY A 67 -3.15 1.60 -4.68
CA GLY A 67 -2.41 1.14 -5.87
C GLY A 67 -2.99 1.69 -7.17
N LEU A 68 -4.32 1.77 -7.31
CA LEU A 68 -4.97 2.40 -8.46
C LEU A 68 -4.64 3.90 -8.55
N VAL A 69 -4.78 4.63 -7.45
CA VAL A 69 -4.47 6.07 -7.40
C VAL A 69 -3.01 6.32 -7.75
N GLY A 70 -2.10 5.56 -7.16
CA GLY A 70 -0.67 5.65 -7.47
C GLY A 70 -0.35 5.37 -8.94
N SER A 71 -1.00 4.37 -9.52
CA SER A 71 -0.84 4.01 -10.93
C SER A 71 -1.37 5.09 -11.88
N LEU A 72 -2.50 5.72 -11.53
CA LEU A 72 -3.07 6.83 -12.29
C LEU A 72 -2.13 8.04 -12.32
N ILE A 73 -1.54 8.38 -11.18
CA ILE A 73 -0.65 9.54 -11.05
C ILE A 73 0.70 9.29 -11.73
N SER A 74 1.27 8.10 -11.52
CA SER A 74 2.61 7.76 -12.01
C SER A 74 2.66 7.36 -13.49
N GLY A 75 1.55 7.03 -14.11
CA GLY A 75 1.47 6.68 -15.52
C GLY A 75 2.43 5.56 -15.92
N SER A 76 3.43 5.87 -16.75
CA SER A 76 4.45 4.89 -17.19
C SER A 76 5.35 4.39 -16.06
N ALA A 77 5.50 5.16 -14.98
CA ALA A 77 6.31 4.82 -13.81
C ALA A 77 5.52 4.07 -12.72
N ARG A 78 4.35 3.52 -13.03
CA ARG A 78 3.45 2.86 -12.06
C ARG A 78 4.10 1.74 -11.26
N TRP A 79 4.94 0.92 -11.90
CA TRP A 79 5.64 -0.16 -11.19
C TRP A 79 6.69 0.35 -10.21
N LEU A 80 7.33 1.48 -10.52
CA LEU A 80 8.23 2.15 -9.59
C LEU A 80 7.44 2.68 -8.38
N ALA A 81 6.29 3.33 -8.60
CA ALA A 81 5.42 3.78 -7.53
C ALA A 81 4.96 2.62 -6.63
N THR A 82 4.56 1.50 -7.23
CA THR A 82 4.15 0.30 -6.49
C THR A 82 5.31 -0.30 -5.71
N ALA A 83 6.51 -0.37 -6.28
CA ALA A 83 7.70 -0.86 -5.58
C ALA A 83 8.05 0.00 -4.36
N ILE A 84 7.97 1.32 -4.47
CA ILE A 84 8.18 2.24 -3.36
C ILE A 84 7.10 2.05 -2.30
N LEU A 85 5.83 1.96 -2.69
CA LEU A 85 4.71 1.70 -1.77
C LEU A 85 4.91 0.38 -1.00
N CYS A 86 5.27 -0.69 -1.70
CA CYS A 86 5.54 -1.99 -1.07
C CYS A 86 6.72 -1.90 -0.08
N GLY A 87 7.76 -1.17 -0.42
CA GLY A 87 8.87 -0.90 0.47
C GLY A 87 8.44 -0.18 1.75
N PHE A 88 7.58 0.83 1.65
CA PHE A 88 7.00 1.51 2.80
C PHE A 88 6.16 0.58 3.67
N ILE A 89 5.32 -0.26 3.07
CA ILE A 89 4.50 -1.24 3.82
C ILE A 89 5.41 -2.19 4.62
N VAL A 90 6.47 -2.71 4.02
CA VAL A 90 7.41 -3.60 4.70
C VAL A 90 8.12 -2.90 5.85
N VAL A 91 8.66 -1.70 5.61
CA VAL A 91 9.37 -0.92 6.63
C VAL A 91 8.45 -0.53 7.77
N GLU A 92 7.25 -0.06 7.47
CA GLU A 92 6.25 0.32 8.48
C GLU A 92 5.83 -0.88 9.33
N THR A 93 5.55 -2.02 8.71
CA THR A 93 5.18 -3.25 9.41
C THR A 93 6.32 -3.72 10.32
N ALA A 94 7.55 -3.72 9.84
CA ALA A 94 8.73 -4.07 10.63
C ALA A 94 8.94 -3.11 11.81
N TYR A 95 8.75 -1.82 11.59
CA TYR A 95 8.85 -0.80 12.62
C TYR A 95 7.77 -0.97 13.71
N LEU A 96 6.52 -1.13 13.32
CA LEU A 96 5.40 -1.30 14.26
C LEU A 96 5.56 -2.59 15.07
N TYR A 97 6.00 -3.67 14.44
CA TYR A 97 6.25 -4.93 15.13
C TYR A 97 7.43 -4.84 16.10
N SER A 98 8.56 -4.25 15.67
CA SER A 98 9.77 -4.12 16.52
C SER A 98 9.56 -3.19 17.71
N THR A 99 8.70 -2.19 17.59
CA THR A 99 8.35 -1.24 18.65
C THR A 99 7.17 -1.71 19.51
N GLN A 100 6.67 -2.93 19.27
CA GLN A 100 5.53 -3.53 19.99
C GLN A 100 4.27 -2.63 19.99
N ARG A 101 4.05 -1.90 18.91
CA ARG A 101 2.85 -1.06 18.72
C ARG A 101 1.67 -1.83 18.15
N VAL A 102 1.90 -3.07 17.75
CA VAL A 102 0.88 -4.03 17.31
C VAL A 102 0.83 -5.18 18.29
N ASP A 103 -0.33 -5.72 18.51
CA ASP A 103 -0.61 -6.78 19.49
C ASP A 103 -0.76 -8.18 18.86
N GLY A 104 -0.63 -8.25 17.53
CA GLY A 104 -0.71 -9.50 16.78
C GLY A 104 0.62 -10.26 16.73
N PRO A 105 0.56 -11.58 16.52
CA PRO A 105 1.76 -12.37 16.28
C PRO A 105 2.39 -12.04 14.91
N LEU A 106 3.68 -12.33 14.75
CA LEU A 106 4.43 -12.01 13.52
C LEU A 106 3.76 -12.56 12.26
N TRP A 107 3.24 -13.79 12.30
CA TRP A 107 2.56 -14.38 11.14
C TRP A 107 1.32 -13.60 10.69
N PHE A 108 0.59 -13.02 11.64
CA PHE A 108 -0.59 -12.21 11.37
C PHE A 108 -0.19 -10.87 10.72
N GLU A 109 0.78 -10.16 11.31
CA GLU A 109 1.27 -8.88 10.81
C GLU A 109 1.96 -9.03 9.44
N ALA A 110 2.78 -10.06 9.27
CA ALA A 110 3.42 -10.36 8.00
C ALA A 110 2.39 -10.79 6.93
N GLY A 111 1.38 -11.53 7.32
CA GLY A 111 0.27 -11.93 6.44
C GLY A 111 -0.55 -10.72 5.99
N ALA A 112 -0.84 -9.78 6.89
CA ALA A 112 -1.51 -8.52 6.57
C ALA A 112 -0.69 -7.67 5.59
N ALA A 113 0.62 -7.52 5.83
CA ALA A 113 1.52 -6.80 4.93
C ALA A 113 1.58 -7.46 3.54
N ALA A 114 1.67 -8.79 3.47
CA ALA A 114 1.65 -9.52 2.21
C ALA A 114 0.34 -9.32 1.44
N ALA A 115 -0.80 -9.30 2.11
CA ALA A 115 -2.09 -9.04 1.49
C ALA A 115 -2.19 -7.61 0.92
N LEU A 116 -1.66 -6.61 1.63
CA LEU A 116 -1.58 -5.23 1.14
C LEU A 116 -0.71 -5.11 -0.10
N ILE A 117 0.46 -5.75 -0.09
CA ILE A 117 1.41 -5.76 -1.21
C ILE A 117 0.77 -6.42 -2.44
N LEU A 118 0.16 -7.58 -2.27
CA LEU A 118 -0.52 -8.28 -3.36
C LEU A 118 -1.66 -7.44 -3.95
N ALA A 119 -2.48 -6.82 -3.11
CA ALA A 119 -3.57 -5.95 -3.56
C ALA A 119 -3.07 -4.75 -4.37
N ALA A 120 -1.99 -4.09 -3.93
CA ALA A 120 -1.37 -2.99 -4.64
C ALA A 120 -0.76 -3.43 -5.98
N CYS A 121 -0.10 -4.59 -6.03
CA CYS A 121 0.43 -5.18 -7.26
C CYS A 121 -0.67 -5.53 -8.26
N VAL A 122 -1.75 -6.14 -7.81
CA VAL A 122 -2.91 -6.48 -8.66
C VAL A 122 -3.54 -5.21 -9.23
N ALA A 123 -3.72 -4.16 -8.43
CA ALA A 123 -4.23 -2.88 -8.88
C ALA A 123 -3.36 -2.28 -9.99
N THR A 124 -2.06 -2.30 -9.81
CA THR A 124 -1.09 -1.79 -10.80
C THR A 124 -1.11 -2.61 -12.08
N TRP A 125 -1.22 -3.91 -11.97
CA TRP A 125 -1.30 -4.81 -13.11
C TRP A 125 -2.59 -4.59 -13.91
N LEU A 126 -3.73 -4.47 -13.24
CA LEU A 126 -5.04 -4.23 -13.87
C LEU A 126 -5.12 -2.86 -14.57
N HIS A 127 -4.41 -1.87 -14.04
CA HIS A 127 -4.32 -0.54 -14.62
C HIS A 127 -3.28 -0.46 -15.75
N GLY A 128 -2.66 -1.57 -16.14
CA GLY A 128 -1.73 -1.65 -17.25
C GLY A 128 -2.31 -1.13 -18.54
N PRO A 129 -1.46 -0.69 -19.51
CA PRO A 129 -1.95 -0.23 -20.80
C PRO A 129 -2.78 -1.35 -21.44
N ARG A 130 -4.05 -1.08 -21.66
CA ARG A 130 -4.82 -1.91 -22.58
C ARG A 130 -4.12 -1.79 -23.92
N LYS A 131 -3.54 -2.89 -24.40
CA LYS A 131 -3.19 -2.97 -25.80
C LYS A 131 -4.50 -2.74 -26.55
N GLU A 132 -4.62 -1.61 -27.20
CA GLU A 132 -5.65 -1.44 -28.22
C GLU A 132 -5.46 -2.58 -29.22
N ARG A 133 -6.42 -3.48 -29.26
CA ARG A 133 -6.49 -4.53 -30.27
C ARG A 133 -7.16 -3.96 -31.51
#